data_c9c4a3a4e264a00bdadce8eba8fc913f
#
_entry.id   c9c4a3a4e264a00bdadce8eba8fc913f
#
_cell.length_a   1.000
_cell.length_b   1.000
_cell.length_c   1.000
_cell.angle_alpha   90.00
_cell.angle_beta   90.00
_cell.angle_gamma   90.00
#
_symmetry.space_group_name_H-M   'P 1'
#
loop_
_entity.id
_entity.type
_entity.pdbx_description
1 polymer ?
#
loop_
_entity_poly.entity_id
_entity_poly.type
_entity_poly.pdbx_seq_one_letter_code
_entity_poly.pdbx_strand_id
1 'polypeptide(L)'
;YSAPNPSGAMKWLNWLYSSQENYLFALYGVEGKDYEIVNGRINRLITDELFYEWMFRNKNYQMFPVETDEAYIEATKTWDDDAIRSPIFGFVYSDENLKEIELNLVEVEKQFEAIRSGFVDFDTEYPKAVEALKNAGIDEYIADLQRQVDEFLAA
;
A
#
# COMPACT_ATOMS: atom_id res chain seq x y z
N TYR A 1 8.34 -1.79 13.20
CA TYR A 1 8.35 -0.36 13.56
C TYR A 1 7.19 -0.08 14.50
N SER A 2 7.45 0.46 15.70
CA SER A 2 6.42 0.90 16.63
C SER A 2 6.28 2.42 16.55
N ALA A 3 5.04 2.91 16.47
CA ALA A 3 4.80 4.35 16.56
C ALA A 3 5.28 4.90 17.91
N PRO A 4 5.91 6.08 17.98
CA PRO A 4 6.35 6.68 19.23
C PRO A 4 5.20 6.88 20.24
N ASN A 5 3.97 7.04 19.76
CA ASN A 5 2.75 7.15 20.55
C ASN A 5 1.62 6.30 19.96
N PRO A 6 1.61 4.98 20.16
CA PRO A 6 0.60 4.09 19.57
C PRO A 6 -0.81 4.41 20.07
N SER A 7 -0.98 4.82 21.33
CA SER A 7 -2.29 5.23 21.87
C SER A 7 -2.84 6.47 21.16
N GLY A 8 -2.00 7.47 20.88
CA GLY A 8 -2.38 8.66 20.12
C GLY A 8 -2.78 8.32 18.68
N ALA A 9 -2.02 7.46 18.01
CA ALA A 9 -2.32 6.99 16.67
C ALA A 9 -3.68 6.28 16.60
N MET A 10 -3.94 5.36 17.54
CA MET A 10 -5.23 4.66 17.60
C MET A 10 -6.42 5.59 17.92
N LYS A 11 -6.24 6.60 18.79
CA LYS A 11 -7.27 7.60 19.04
C LYS A 11 -7.62 8.39 17.78
N TRP A 12 -6.60 8.76 17.00
CA TRP A 12 -6.80 9.47 15.74
C TRP A 12 -7.53 8.61 14.71
N LEU A 13 -7.13 7.35 14.53
CA LEU A 13 -7.82 6.42 13.62
C LEU A 13 -9.28 6.17 14.06
N ASN A 14 -9.52 5.98 15.35
CA ASN A 14 -10.88 5.81 15.87
C ASN A 14 -11.73 7.06 15.63
N TRP A 15 -11.18 8.26 15.81
CA TRP A 15 -11.87 9.51 15.49
C TRP A 15 -12.17 9.60 13.98
N LEU A 16 -11.17 9.34 13.13
CA LEU A 16 -11.29 9.40 11.66
C LEU A 16 -12.45 8.54 11.16
N TYR A 17 -12.56 7.32 11.69
CA TYR A 17 -13.56 6.34 11.24
C TYR A 17 -14.81 6.26 12.12
N SER A 18 -15.02 7.18 13.05
CA SER A 18 -16.21 7.18 13.89
C SER A 18 -17.44 7.75 13.22
N SER A 19 -17.29 8.59 12.21
CA SER A 19 -18.38 9.16 11.42
C SER A 19 -17.95 9.62 10.04
N GLN A 20 -18.91 9.72 9.11
CA GLN A 20 -18.64 10.28 7.79
C GLN A 20 -18.21 11.75 7.86
N GLU A 21 -18.76 12.53 8.80
CA GLU A 21 -18.39 13.93 9.03
C GLU A 21 -16.90 14.06 9.37
N ASN A 22 -16.40 13.27 10.33
CA ASN A 22 -14.99 13.27 10.68
C ASN A 22 -14.10 12.86 9.52
N TYR A 23 -14.54 11.85 8.75
CA TYR A 23 -13.83 11.36 7.58
C TYR A 23 -13.74 12.46 6.51
N LEU A 24 -14.86 13.08 6.15
CA LEU A 24 -14.88 14.16 5.16
C LEU A 24 -14.11 15.40 5.63
N PHE A 25 -14.21 15.75 6.92
CA PHE A 25 -13.42 16.84 7.50
C PHE A 25 -11.91 16.60 7.37
N ALA A 26 -11.44 15.38 7.65
CA ALA A 26 -10.02 15.05 7.53
C ALA A 26 -9.52 15.13 6.09
N LEU A 27 -10.34 14.70 5.11
CA LEU A 27 -9.94 14.64 3.70
C LEU A 27 -10.15 15.96 2.94
N TYR A 28 -11.24 16.68 3.25
CA TYR A 28 -11.69 17.80 2.43
C TYR A 28 -11.74 19.13 3.19
N GLY A 29 -11.62 19.11 4.53
CA GLY A 29 -11.68 20.32 5.36
C GLY A 29 -13.10 20.65 5.85
N VAL A 30 -13.47 21.91 5.87
CA VAL A 30 -14.71 22.42 6.45
C VAL A 30 -15.78 22.54 5.36
N GLU A 31 -16.92 21.89 5.56
CA GLU A 31 -18.08 22.01 4.67
C GLU A 31 -18.59 23.45 4.57
N GLY A 32 -18.93 23.89 3.36
CA GLY A 32 -19.33 25.26 3.04
C GLY A 32 -18.17 26.25 2.90
N LYS A 33 -16.94 25.84 3.21
CA LYS A 33 -15.74 26.66 3.05
C LYS A 33 -14.73 26.03 2.09
N ASP A 34 -14.38 24.79 2.34
CA ASP A 34 -13.33 24.08 1.58
C ASP A 34 -13.95 23.10 0.57
N TYR A 35 -15.14 22.60 0.87
CA TYR A 35 -15.97 21.78 -0.01
C TYR A 35 -17.46 21.98 0.27
N GLU A 36 -18.31 21.49 -0.61
CA GLU A 36 -19.77 21.38 -0.45
C GLU A 36 -20.27 20.03 -0.96
N ILE A 37 -21.43 19.59 -0.48
CA ILE A 37 -22.07 18.37 -0.95
C ILE A 37 -23.18 18.75 -1.93
N VAL A 38 -23.03 18.35 -3.19
CA VAL A 38 -23.99 18.59 -4.28
C VAL A 38 -24.51 17.24 -4.79
N ASN A 39 -25.81 16.98 -4.61
CA ASN A 39 -26.45 15.72 -5.01
C ASN A 39 -25.73 14.45 -4.50
N GLY A 40 -25.23 14.49 -3.25
CA GLY A 40 -24.51 13.38 -2.65
C GLY A 40 -23.08 13.17 -3.15
N ARG A 41 -22.48 14.18 -3.79
CA ARG A 41 -21.12 14.18 -4.31
C ARG A 41 -20.33 15.36 -3.76
N ILE A 42 -19.01 15.21 -3.70
CA ILE A 42 -18.10 16.26 -3.24
C ILE A 42 -17.83 17.25 -4.38
N ASN A 43 -18.12 18.52 -4.13
CA ASN A 43 -17.65 19.64 -4.93
C ASN A 43 -16.57 20.38 -4.14
N ARG A 44 -15.31 20.32 -4.57
CA ARG A 44 -14.19 21.02 -3.92
C ARG A 44 -14.25 22.51 -4.26
N LEU A 45 -14.16 23.35 -3.24
CA LEU A 45 -14.10 24.81 -3.37
C LEU A 45 -12.64 25.33 -3.32
N ILE A 46 -11.70 24.49 -2.88
CA ILE A 46 -10.27 24.78 -2.84
C ILE A 46 -9.50 23.77 -3.71
N THR A 47 -8.35 24.18 -4.22
CA THR A 47 -7.48 23.35 -5.07
C THR A 47 -6.46 22.52 -4.29
N ASP A 48 -6.20 22.91 -3.04
CA ASP A 48 -5.20 22.23 -2.21
C ASP A 48 -5.75 20.89 -1.68
N GLU A 49 -4.95 19.85 -1.82
CA GLU A 49 -5.25 18.55 -1.21
C GLU A 49 -4.74 18.52 0.23
N LEU A 50 -5.66 18.46 1.20
CA LEU A 50 -5.32 18.36 2.61
C LEU A 50 -4.78 16.98 2.95
N PHE A 51 -5.35 15.95 2.33
CA PHE A 51 -5.00 14.56 2.57
C PHE A 51 -5.24 13.70 1.32
N TYR A 52 -4.40 12.70 1.10
CA TYR A 52 -4.61 11.74 0.00
C TYR A 52 -5.62 10.68 0.43
N GLU A 53 -6.80 10.69 -0.18
CA GLU A 53 -7.90 9.77 0.14
C GLU A 53 -7.47 8.28 0.08
N TRP A 54 -6.64 7.91 -0.88
CA TRP A 54 -6.19 6.52 -1.05
C TRP A 54 -5.45 5.95 0.16
N MET A 55 -4.82 6.78 1.01
CA MET A 55 -4.13 6.35 2.24
C MET A 55 -5.10 5.88 3.32
N PHE A 56 -6.32 6.43 3.36
CA PHE A 56 -7.29 6.21 4.44
C PHE A 56 -8.67 5.85 3.92
N ARG A 57 -8.74 5.29 2.69
CA ARG A 57 -10.01 4.99 2.04
C ARG A 57 -10.90 4.11 2.90
N ASN A 58 -12.14 4.59 3.10
CA ASN A 58 -13.22 3.83 3.70
C ASN A 58 -14.45 3.89 2.78
N LYS A 59 -14.78 2.78 2.11
CA LYS A 59 -15.92 2.70 1.18
C LYS A 59 -17.24 3.12 1.81
N ASN A 60 -17.43 2.94 3.14
CA ASN A 60 -18.67 3.30 3.83
C ASN A 60 -18.86 4.81 3.97
N TYR A 61 -17.79 5.60 3.93
CA TYR A 61 -17.81 7.05 4.13
C TYR A 61 -17.38 7.83 2.88
N GLN A 62 -16.84 7.13 1.88
CA GLN A 62 -16.39 7.74 0.64
C GLN A 62 -17.55 8.38 -0.12
N MET A 63 -17.32 9.60 -0.61
CA MET A 63 -18.20 10.28 -1.56
C MET A 63 -17.39 10.60 -2.81
N PHE A 64 -17.99 10.38 -3.98
CA PHE A 64 -17.33 10.67 -5.26
C PHE A 64 -17.34 12.17 -5.56
N PRO A 65 -16.31 12.71 -6.21
CA PRO A 65 -16.33 14.05 -6.77
C PRO A 65 -17.49 14.26 -7.78
N VAL A 66 -17.96 15.50 -7.91
CA VAL A 66 -19.09 15.84 -8.83
C VAL A 66 -18.78 15.53 -10.28
N GLU A 67 -17.52 15.58 -10.69
CA GLU A 67 -17.03 15.28 -12.03
C GLU A 67 -16.83 13.78 -12.32
N THR A 68 -17.04 12.91 -11.33
CA THR A 68 -16.90 11.47 -11.52
C THR A 68 -18.00 10.92 -12.44
N ASP A 69 -17.58 10.17 -13.46
CA ASP A 69 -18.50 9.52 -14.40
C ASP A 69 -19.44 8.53 -13.69
N GLU A 70 -20.73 8.57 -14.04
CA GLU A 70 -21.76 7.69 -13.44
C GLU A 70 -21.47 6.21 -13.73
N ALA A 71 -20.97 5.89 -14.93
CA ALA A 71 -20.63 4.51 -15.30
C ALA A 71 -19.50 3.97 -14.42
N TYR A 72 -18.54 4.83 -14.03
CA TYR A 72 -17.50 4.45 -13.08
C TYR A 72 -18.08 4.15 -11.70
N ILE A 73 -18.98 5.00 -11.19
CA ILE A 73 -19.63 4.80 -9.89
C ILE A 73 -20.42 3.50 -9.87
N GLU A 74 -21.21 3.23 -10.92
CA GLU A 74 -21.95 1.97 -11.04
C GLU A 74 -21.01 0.74 -11.09
N ALA A 75 -19.91 0.81 -11.85
CA ALA A 75 -18.93 -0.26 -11.92
C ALA A 75 -18.30 -0.56 -10.54
N THR A 76 -18.06 0.46 -9.69
CA THR A 76 -17.46 0.25 -8.35
C THR A 76 -18.36 -0.55 -7.40
N LYS A 77 -19.66 -0.61 -7.65
CA LYS A 77 -20.61 -1.34 -6.80
C LYS A 77 -20.43 -2.86 -6.88
N THR A 78 -19.96 -3.35 -8.01
CA THR A 78 -19.85 -4.79 -8.31
C THR A 78 -18.42 -5.26 -8.59
N TRP A 79 -17.43 -4.40 -8.51
CA TRP A 79 -16.03 -4.76 -8.83
C TRP A 79 -15.46 -5.93 -8.02
N ASP A 80 -15.97 -6.11 -6.82
CA ASP A 80 -15.47 -7.14 -5.91
C ASP A 80 -16.36 -8.40 -5.90
N ASP A 81 -17.47 -8.45 -6.67
CA ASP A 81 -18.47 -9.52 -6.58
C ASP A 81 -17.90 -10.89 -7.00
N ASP A 82 -16.99 -10.90 -7.98
CA ASP A 82 -16.30 -12.09 -8.49
C ASP A 82 -14.79 -12.06 -8.22
N ALA A 83 -14.34 -11.22 -7.28
CA ALA A 83 -12.94 -11.13 -6.91
C ALA A 83 -12.45 -12.41 -6.24
N ILE A 84 -11.42 -13.02 -6.84
CA ILE A 84 -10.75 -14.19 -6.26
C ILE A 84 -9.70 -13.69 -5.27
N ARG A 85 -9.86 -14.05 -4.00
CA ARG A 85 -8.86 -13.75 -2.97
C ARG A 85 -7.60 -14.59 -3.17
N SER A 86 -6.44 -13.96 -2.99
CA SER A 86 -5.19 -14.70 -2.94
C SER A 86 -5.24 -15.77 -1.82
N PRO A 87 -4.77 -17.01 -2.07
CA PRO A 87 -4.70 -18.03 -1.02
C PRO A 87 -3.80 -17.60 0.16
N ILE A 88 -2.89 -16.67 -0.05
CA ILE A 88 -2.02 -16.11 0.99
C ILE A 88 -2.55 -14.77 1.54
N PHE A 89 -3.85 -14.48 1.38
CA PHE A 89 -4.44 -13.26 1.92
C PHE A 89 -4.35 -13.23 3.44
N GLY A 90 -3.71 -12.19 3.99
CA GLY A 90 -3.44 -12.05 5.43
C GLY A 90 -2.11 -12.65 5.89
N PHE A 91 -1.34 -13.29 5.00
CA PHE A 91 0.02 -13.72 5.29
C PHE A 91 0.92 -12.50 5.54
N VAL A 92 1.73 -12.58 6.60
CA VAL A 92 2.76 -11.60 6.94
C VAL A 92 4.07 -12.34 7.16
N TYR A 93 5.05 -12.06 6.32
CA TYR A 93 6.38 -12.64 6.46
C TYR A 93 7.10 -12.09 7.69
N SER A 94 7.80 -12.95 8.43
CA SER A 94 8.70 -12.57 9.53
C SER A 94 10.15 -12.85 9.13
N ASP A 95 10.96 -11.80 9.09
CA ASP A 95 12.40 -11.82 8.76
C ASP A 95 13.30 -11.95 9.98
N GLU A 96 12.73 -12.20 11.18
CA GLU A 96 13.47 -12.13 12.46
C GLU A 96 14.78 -12.92 12.47
N ASN A 97 14.82 -14.05 11.76
CA ASN A 97 15.98 -14.93 11.70
C ASN A 97 16.94 -14.61 10.55
N LEU A 98 16.57 -13.75 9.60
CA LEU A 98 17.29 -13.49 8.35
C LEU A 98 17.70 -12.02 8.15
N LYS A 99 17.70 -11.23 9.21
CA LYS A 99 18.01 -9.78 9.15
C LYS A 99 19.37 -9.46 8.53
N GLU A 100 20.37 -10.29 8.75
CA GLU A 100 21.68 -10.11 8.14
C GLU A 100 21.63 -10.36 6.63
N ILE A 101 20.95 -11.43 6.21
CA ILE A 101 20.72 -11.72 4.79
C ILE A 101 19.94 -10.59 4.11
N GLU A 102 18.88 -10.10 4.75
CA GLU A 102 18.09 -8.99 4.22
C GLU A 102 18.95 -7.74 3.99
N LEU A 103 19.79 -7.37 4.94
CA LEU A 103 20.72 -6.25 4.79
C LEU A 103 21.70 -6.45 3.64
N ASN A 104 22.24 -7.68 3.47
CA ASN A 104 23.14 -8.02 2.37
C ASN A 104 22.41 -7.94 1.02
N LEU A 105 21.16 -8.42 0.94
CA LEU A 105 20.34 -8.35 -0.27
C LEU A 105 20.04 -6.91 -0.66
N VAL A 106 19.68 -6.03 0.31
CA VAL A 106 19.46 -4.60 0.08
C VAL A 106 20.71 -3.92 -0.49
N GLU A 107 21.90 -4.29 -0.02
CA GLU A 107 23.14 -3.73 -0.55
C GLU A 107 23.42 -4.18 -1.99
N VAL A 108 23.17 -5.46 -2.30
CA VAL A 108 23.28 -5.99 -3.66
C VAL A 108 22.26 -5.37 -4.59
N GLU A 109 21.02 -5.11 -4.12
CA GLU A 109 19.95 -4.50 -4.93
C GLU A 109 20.35 -3.14 -5.51
N LYS A 110 21.17 -2.36 -4.80
CA LYS A 110 21.69 -1.08 -5.29
C LYS A 110 22.50 -1.22 -6.58
N GLN A 111 23.15 -2.37 -6.79
CA GLN A 111 23.92 -2.64 -8.00
C GLN A 111 23.00 -2.84 -9.22
N PHE A 112 21.76 -3.25 -9.02
CA PHE A 112 20.77 -3.42 -10.10
C PHE A 112 20.28 -2.09 -10.69
N GLU A 113 20.46 -0.97 -9.99
CA GLU A 113 19.97 0.32 -10.46
C GLU A 113 20.59 0.72 -11.82
N ALA A 114 21.89 0.48 -12.00
CA ALA A 114 22.58 0.76 -13.25
C ALA A 114 22.07 -0.15 -14.40
N ILE A 115 21.74 -1.41 -14.09
CA ILE A 115 21.18 -2.38 -15.05
C ILE A 115 19.76 -1.96 -15.43
N ARG A 116 18.89 -1.66 -14.45
CA ARG A 116 17.50 -1.21 -14.67
C ARG A 116 17.42 0.08 -15.48
N SER A 117 18.35 0.99 -15.25
CA SER A 117 18.41 2.29 -15.93
C SER A 117 19.11 2.23 -17.29
N GLY A 118 19.63 1.07 -17.71
CA GLY A 118 20.31 0.90 -18.99
C GLY A 118 21.67 1.60 -19.10
N PHE A 119 22.31 1.95 -17.97
CA PHE A 119 23.62 2.59 -17.96
C PHE A 119 24.79 1.62 -18.19
N VAL A 120 24.53 0.33 -18.15
CA VAL A 120 25.52 -0.73 -18.32
C VAL A 120 25.00 -1.79 -19.28
N ASP A 121 25.91 -2.57 -19.86
CA ASP A 121 25.57 -3.69 -20.74
C ASP A 121 24.84 -4.80 -19.93
N PHE A 122 23.60 -5.09 -20.32
CA PHE A 122 22.74 -6.05 -19.62
C PHE A 122 23.32 -7.47 -19.63
N ASP A 123 23.76 -7.94 -20.80
CA ASP A 123 24.22 -9.32 -20.97
C ASP A 123 25.48 -9.60 -20.15
N THR A 124 26.30 -8.57 -19.95
CA THR A 124 27.53 -8.67 -19.15
C THR A 124 27.26 -8.54 -17.64
N GLU A 125 26.39 -7.63 -17.22
CA GLU A 125 26.25 -7.27 -15.80
C GLU A 125 25.13 -8.04 -15.09
N TYR A 126 24.08 -8.44 -15.78
CA TYR A 126 22.98 -9.19 -15.17
C TYR A 126 23.39 -10.53 -14.55
N PRO A 127 24.22 -11.37 -15.22
CA PRO A 127 24.70 -12.62 -14.61
C PRO A 127 25.53 -12.39 -13.33
N LYS A 128 26.33 -11.33 -13.29
CA LYS A 128 27.12 -10.98 -12.08
C LYS A 128 26.22 -10.55 -10.93
N ALA A 129 25.17 -9.76 -11.24
CA ALA A 129 24.19 -9.33 -10.24
C ALA A 129 23.41 -10.53 -9.67
N VAL A 130 23.03 -11.50 -10.51
CA VAL A 130 22.38 -12.74 -10.04
C VAL A 130 23.31 -13.56 -9.14
N GLU A 131 24.60 -13.68 -9.49
CA GLU A 131 25.59 -14.34 -8.64
C GLU A 131 25.78 -13.61 -7.30
N ALA A 132 25.81 -12.27 -7.32
CA ALA A 132 25.87 -11.47 -6.11
C ALA A 132 24.67 -11.69 -5.18
N LEU A 133 23.43 -11.80 -5.72
CA LEU A 133 22.25 -12.16 -4.93
C LEU A 133 22.38 -13.52 -4.27
N LYS A 134 22.88 -14.54 -5.00
CA LYS A 134 23.10 -15.88 -4.44
C LYS A 134 24.12 -15.85 -3.31
N ASN A 135 25.22 -15.13 -3.51
CA ASN A 135 26.26 -14.98 -2.48
C ASN A 135 25.75 -14.18 -1.25
N ALA A 136 24.78 -13.30 -1.45
CA ALA A 136 24.12 -12.56 -0.37
C ALA A 136 23.07 -13.38 0.39
N GLY A 137 22.73 -14.61 -0.05
CA GLY A 137 21.82 -15.52 0.64
C GLY A 137 20.38 -15.51 0.13
N ILE A 138 20.12 -15.10 -1.13
CA ILE A 138 18.76 -15.07 -1.69
C ILE A 138 18.07 -16.44 -1.64
N ASP A 139 18.80 -17.52 -1.85
CA ASP A 139 18.24 -18.87 -1.86
C ASP A 139 17.75 -19.27 -0.46
N GLU A 140 18.47 -18.89 0.60
CA GLU A 140 18.04 -19.11 1.99
C GLU A 140 16.82 -18.25 2.34
N TYR A 141 16.80 -16.98 1.90
CA TYR A 141 15.65 -16.08 2.08
C TYR A 141 14.40 -16.65 1.42
N ILE A 142 14.50 -17.13 0.17
CA ILE A 142 13.39 -17.75 -0.55
C ILE A 142 12.91 -19.02 0.15
N ALA A 143 13.82 -19.86 0.62
CA ALA A 143 13.47 -21.09 1.31
C ALA A 143 12.71 -20.83 2.63
N ASP A 144 13.12 -19.84 3.41
CA ASP A 144 12.41 -19.47 4.63
C ASP A 144 11.03 -18.83 4.33
N LEU A 145 10.95 -17.94 3.33
CA LEU A 145 9.68 -17.39 2.88
C LEU A 145 8.70 -18.50 2.45
N GLN A 146 9.17 -19.46 1.65
CA GLN A 146 8.34 -20.57 1.20
C GLN A 146 7.88 -21.44 2.37
N ARG A 147 8.76 -21.75 3.32
CA ARG A 147 8.38 -22.47 4.55
C ARG A 147 7.27 -21.77 5.31
N GLN A 148 7.37 -20.44 5.51
CA GLN A 148 6.35 -19.66 6.22
C GLN A 148 5.02 -19.61 5.46
N VAL A 149 5.07 -19.52 4.13
CA VAL A 149 3.85 -19.61 3.28
C VAL A 149 3.21 -20.99 3.41
N ASP A 150 3.99 -22.06 3.35
CA ASP A 150 3.46 -23.43 3.47
C ASP A 150 2.83 -23.66 4.84
N GLU A 151 3.44 -23.19 5.93
CA GLU A 151 2.90 -23.24 7.29
C GLU A 151 1.59 -22.44 7.40
N PHE A 152 1.52 -21.24 6.80
CA PHE A 152 0.30 -20.42 6.77
C PHE A 152 -0.85 -21.10 6.02
N LEU A 153 -0.56 -21.74 4.89
CA LEU A 153 -1.56 -22.43 4.08
C LEU A 153 -2.04 -23.74 4.71
N ALA A 154 -1.26 -24.32 5.63
CA ALA A 154 -1.60 -25.53 6.35
C ALA A 154 -2.42 -25.28 7.63
N ALA A 155 -2.51 -24.03 8.08
CA ALA A 155 -3.22 -23.64 9.33
C ALA A 155 -4.70 -23.36 9.09
#